data_6eaa69b47dcb6d90ee87748064ddae1b
#
_entry.id   6eaa69b47dcb6d90ee87748064ddae1b
#
_cell.length_a   1.000
_cell.length_b   1.000
_cell.length_c   1.000
_cell.angle_alpha   90.00
_cell.angle_beta   90.00
_cell.angle_gamma   90.00
#
_symmetry.space_group_name_H-M   'P 1'
#
loop_
_entity.id
_entity.type
_entity.pdbx_description
1 polymer ?
#
loop_
_entity_poly.entity_id
_entity_poly.type
_entity_poly.pdbx_seq_one_letter_code
_entity_poly.pdbx_strand_id
1 'polypeptide(L)'
;LFLIKFSQVLLSILFLLFLVFIIKWRIDSLYLNSISNSKIKIGIADEFKKTTNEILVATGLKAEENIKPIVIVDEEEEKEEAQTSRASTKITIPDGTNVEGLGKILMEQGLIKDIYAYKDLADDMQIENKIVPGSYDLSKELTVREVLAILSNTSLETYSINISEGASPADVANTLMELGVIKSPNDFIIACNNLGVTSFAAGSHEIIMPSKVANIIKSLAQK
;
A
#
# COMPACT_ATOMS: atom_id res chain seq x y z
N LEU A 1 2.59 60.75 -8.04
CA LEU A 1 1.95 59.81 -9.00
C LEU A 1 2.94 58.73 -9.48
N PHE A 2 4.20 59.04 -9.78
CA PHE A 2 5.24 58.10 -10.26
C PHE A 2 5.60 57.06 -9.19
N LEU A 3 5.80 57.45 -7.95
CA LEU A 3 6.11 56.56 -6.82
C LEU A 3 5.01 55.51 -6.56
N ILE A 4 3.74 55.88 -6.72
CA ILE A 4 2.60 54.98 -6.52
C ILE A 4 2.53 53.93 -7.64
N LYS A 5 2.75 54.33 -8.90
CA LYS A 5 2.81 53.39 -10.04
C LYS A 5 4.00 52.45 -9.93
N PHE A 6 5.17 52.94 -9.50
CA PHE A 6 6.36 52.12 -9.26
C PHE A 6 6.13 51.06 -8.16
N SER A 7 5.51 51.51 -7.03
CA SER A 7 5.13 50.58 -5.95
C SER A 7 4.14 49.51 -6.41
N GLN A 8 3.15 49.86 -7.24
CA GLN A 8 2.19 48.88 -7.80
C GLN A 8 2.85 47.86 -8.71
N VAL A 9 3.79 48.30 -9.57
CA VAL A 9 4.56 47.42 -10.44
C VAL A 9 5.44 46.47 -9.63
N LEU A 10 6.13 46.98 -8.61
CA LEU A 10 6.97 46.20 -7.71
C LEU A 10 6.14 45.13 -6.96
N LEU A 11 4.97 45.51 -6.44
CA LEU A 11 4.06 44.60 -5.75
C LEU A 11 3.54 43.51 -6.68
N SER A 12 3.23 43.84 -7.94
CA SER A 12 2.79 42.88 -8.95
C SER A 12 3.88 41.87 -9.30
N ILE A 13 5.14 42.32 -9.43
CA ILE A 13 6.28 41.43 -9.69
C ILE A 13 6.49 40.50 -8.49
N LEU A 14 6.42 41.02 -7.27
CA LEU A 14 6.58 40.22 -6.04
C LEU A 14 5.49 39.15 -5.91
N PHE A 15 4.25 39.51 -6.25
CA PHE A 15 3.13 38.57 -6.27
C PHE A 15 3.33 37.45 -7.32
N LEU A 16 3.83 37.81 -8.50
CA LEU A 16 4.10 36.85 -9.57
C LEU A 16 5.21 35.88 -9.19
N LEU A 17 6.29 36.37 -8.58
CA LEU A 17 7.37 35.53 -8.03
C LEU A 17 6.88 34.58 -6.93
N PHE A 18 6.00 35.07 -6.04
CA PHE A 18 5.38 34.26 -5.00
C PHE A 18 4.50 33.15 -5.59
N LEU A 19 3.76 33.45 -6.66
CA LEU A 19 2.92 32.49 -7.36
C LEU A 19 3.75 31.39 -8.03
N VAL A 20 4.85 31.76 -8.69
CA VAL A 20 5.81 30.82 -9.28
C VAL A 20 6.45 29.93 -8.21
N PHE A 21 6.79 30.52 -7.05
CA PHE A 21 7.31 29.76 -5.90
C PHE A 21 6.32 28.71 -5.40
N ILE A 22 5.04 29.06 -5.22
CA ILE A 22 4.00 28.12 -4.79
C ILE A 22 3.81 26.99 -5.81
N ILE A 23 3.81 27.31 -7.11
CA ILE A 23 3.69 26.29 -8.17
C ILE A 23 4.87 25.32 -8.13
N LYS A 24 6.09 25.82 -8.04
CA LYS A 24 7.30 25.00 -7.91
C LYS A 24 7.21 24.09 -6.69
N TRP A 25 6.91 24.64 -5.53
CA TRP A 25 6.75 23.88 -4.28
C TRP A 25 5.70 22.76 -4.40
N ARG A 26 4.57 23.06 -5.07
CA ARG A 26 3.51 22.07 -5.29
C ARG A 26 3.95 20.95 -6.22
N ILE A 27 4.69 21.27 -7.27
CA ILE A 27 5.23 20.29 -8.23
C ILE A 27 6.27 19.40 -7.54
N ASP A 28 7.22 19.97 -6.81
CA ASP A 28 8.26 19.22 -6.08
C ASP A 28 7.63 18.30 -5.02
N SER A 29 6.62 18.78 -4.29
CA SER A 29 5.86 17.97 -3.32
C SER A 29 5.13 16.79 -3.97
N LEU A 30 4.50 16.99 -5.14
CA LEU A 30 3.81 15.92 -5.88
C LEU A 30 4.80 14.92 -6.49
N TYR A 31 5.93 15.39 -7.00
CA TYR A 31 6.96 14.55 -7.60
C TYR A 31 7.61 13.63 -6.56
N LEU A 32 7.99 14.16 -5.40
CA LEU A 32 8.57 13.39 -4.30
C LEU A 32 7.56 12.38 -3.72
N ASN A 33 6.29 12.77 -3.61
CA ASN A 33 5.23 11.86 -3.15
C ASN A 33 4.90 10.75 -4.15
N SER A 34 5.27 10.94 -5.44
CA SER A 34 5.10 9.93 -6.51
C SER A 34 6.24 8.88 -6.53
N ILE A 35 7.43 9.26 -6.05
CA ILE A 35 8.63 8.39 -6.08
C ILE A 35 8.85 7.69 -4.74
N SER A 36 8.37 8.27 -3.64
CA SER A 36 8.55 7.74 -2.29
C SER A 36 7.30 7.03 -1.81
N ASN A 37 7.46 5.83 -1.27
CA ASN A 37 6.39 5.08 -0.60
C ASN A 37 5.97 5.70 0.75
N SER A 38 6.64 6.75 1.19
CA SER A 38 6.33 7.53 2.39
C SER A 38 5.83 8.92 2.01
N LYS A 39 4.82 9.44 2.72
CA LYS A 39 4.30 10.80 2.55
C LYS A 39 5.33 11.81 3.04
N ILE A 40 6.19 12.30 2.14
CA ILE A 40 7.15 13.36 2.45
C ILE A 40 6.41 14.69 2.47
N LYS A 41 6.29 15.31 3.64
CA LYS A 41 5.78 16.66 3.82
C LYS A 41 6.96 17.63 3.76
N ILE A 42 7.07 18.40 2.69
CA ILE A 42 8.04 19.49 2.61
C ILE A 42 7.37 20.75 3.14
N GLY A 43 7.89 21.28 4.24
CA GLY A 43 7.42 22.55 4.79
C GLY A 43 7.76 23.73 3.86
N ILE A 44 6.87 24.74 3.81
CA ILE A 44 7.12 25.98 3.03
C ILE A 44 8.40 26.68 3.48
N ALA A 45 8.73 26.61 4.77
CA ALA A 45 9.94 27.19 5.34
C ALA A 45 11.22 26.51 4.82
N ASP A 46 11.18 25.20 4.61
CA ASP A 46 12.32 24.40 4.15
C ASP A 46 12.59 24.63 2.68
N GLU A 47 11.52 24.73 1.87
CA GLU A 47 11.64 25.08 0.46
C GLU A 47 12.14 26.51 0.27
N PHE A 48 11.74 27.44 1.14
CA PHE A 48 12.25 28.79 1.13
C PHE A 48 13.76 28.85 1.46
N LYS A 49 14.20 28.07 2.45
CA LYS A 49 15.62 27.90 2.79
C LYS A 49 16.44 27.30 1.65
N LYS A 50 15.91 26.28 0.98
CA LYS A 50 16.52 25.65 -0.19
C LYS A 50 16.66 26.64 -1.34
N THR A 51 15.58 27.33 -1.70
CA THR A 51 15.57 28.30 -2.79
C THR A 51 16.52 29.48 -2.53
N THR A 52 16.59 29.98 -1.28
CA THR A 52 17.56 31.02 -0.91
C THR A 52 19.00 30.54 -1.00
N ASN A 53 19.32 29.33 -0.60
CA ASN A 53 20.63 28.74 -0.76
C ASN A 53 21.01 28.54 -2.25
N GLU A 54 20.09 28.05 -3.08
CA GLU A 54 20.30 27.92 -4.53
C GLU A 54 20.62 29.27 -5.19
N ILE A 55 19.93 30.33 -4.79
CA ILE A 55 20.18 31.70 -5.29
C ILE A 55 21.56 32.20 -4.81
N LEU A 56 21.93 31.96 -3.55
CA LEU A 56 23.23 32.38 -2.98
C LEU A 56 24.40 31.63 -3.67
N VAL A 57 24.22 30.36 -4.01
CA VAL A 57 25.20 29.60 -4.77
C VAL A 57 25.29 30.09 -6.22
N ALA A 58 24.14 30.29 -6.88
CA ALA A 58 24.08 30.78 -8.26
C ALA A 58 24.65 32.20 -8.43
N THR A 59 24.58 33.04 -7.37
CA THR A 59 25.18 34.39 -7.36
C THR A 59 26.63 34.42 -6.90
N GLY A 60 27.23 33.24 -6.58
CA GLY A 60 28.63 33.14 -6.13
C GLY A 60 28.88 33.67 -4.72
N LEU A 61 27.83 33.97 -3.94
CA LEU A 61 27.94 34.47 -2.56
C LEU A 61 28.13 33.33 -1.54
N LYS A 62 27.90 32.07 -1.93
CA LYS A 62 28.16 30.89 -1.10
C LYS A 62 28.77 29.80 -1.96
N ALA A 63 29.76 29.06 -1.43
CA ALA A 63 30.34 27.90 -2.09
C ALA A 63 29.31 26.73 -2.17
N GLU A 64 29.39 25.93 -3.23
CA GLU A 64 28.58 24.70 -3.36
C GLU A 64 28.91 23.73 -2.22
N GLU A 65 28.08 23.71 -1.21
CA GLU A 65 28.05 22.61 -0.25
C GLU A 65 27.14 21.52 -0.80
N ASN A 66 27.61 20.28 -0.75
CA ASN A 66 26.85 19.12 -1.20
C ASN A 66 25.65 18.91 -0.26
N ILE A 67 24.57 19.65 -0.54
CA ILE A 67 23.37 19.67 0.29
C ILE A 67 22.60 18.39 -0.05
N LYS A 68 22.85 17.34 0.75
CA LYS A 68 21.85 16.27 0.86
C LYS A 68 20.54 16.92 1.30
N PRO A 69 19.38 16.57 0.74
CA PRO A 69 18.10 17.08 1.22
C PRO A 69 18.00 16.76 2.71
N ILE A 70 17.89 17.79 3.54
CA ILE A 70 17.64 17.62 4.97
C ILE A 70 16.16 17.19 5.03
N VAL A 71 15.93 15.92 5.21
CA VAL A 71 14.64 15.41 5.65
C VAL A 71 14.54 15.80 7.12
N ILE A 72 13.83 16.87 7.44
CA ILE A 72 13.45 17.17 8.81
C ILE A 72 12.30 16.23 9.11
N VAL A 73 12.60 15.12 9.76
CA VAL A 73 11.62 14.32 10.46
C VAL A 73 11.25 15.13 11.70
N ASP A 74 9.98 15.53 11.83
CA ASP A 74 9.50 16.17 13.06
C ASP A 74 9.76 15.22 14.24
N GLU A 75 10.21 15.75 15.38
CA GLU A 75 10.51 14.94 16.59
C GLU A 75 9.29 14.11 17.07
N GLU A 76 8.07 14.45 16.63
CA GLU A 76 6.86 13.67 16.87
C GLU A 76 6.75 12.48 15.91
N GLU A 77 7.21 12.59 14.64
CA GLU A 77 7.27 11.48 13.70
C GLU A 77 8.43 10.52 14.04
N GLU A 78 9.56 11.01 14.57
CA GLU A 78 10.62 10.15 15.13
C GLU A 78 10.12 9.30 16.31
N LYS A 79 9.16 9.80 17.08
CA LYS A 79 8.51 9.01 18.13
C LYS A 79 7.51 8.00 17.58
N GLU A 80 6.77 8.33 16.50
CA GLU A 80 5.88 7.39 15.83
C GLU A 80 6.66 6.36 14.99
N GLU A 81 7.71 6.76 14.25
CA GLU A 81 8.60 5.81 13.57
C GLU A 81 9.42 4.98 14.56
N ALA A 82 9.86 5.54 15.69
CA ALA A 82 10.50 4.80 16.75
C ALA A 82 9.53 3.87 17.51
N GLN A 83 8.23 4.18 17.55
CA GLN A 83 7.21 3.28 18.06
C GLN A 83 6.80 2.22 17.04
N THR A 84 6.72 2.56 15.74
CA THR A 84 6.45 1.61 14.65
C THR A 84 7.66 0.70 14.42
N SER A 85 8.89 1.20 14.53
CA SER A 85 10.11 0.36 14.43
C SER A 85 10.29 -0.57 15.63
N ARG A 86 9.68 -0.28 16.78
CA ARG A 86 9.65 -1.20 17.94
C ARG A 86 8.69 -2.37 17.77
N ALA A 87 7.76 -2.28 16.84
CA ALA A 87 6.79 -3.33 16.53
C ALA A 87 7.11 -4.07 15.22
N SER A 88 8.19 -3.69 14.51
CA SER A 88 8.60 -4.37 13.28
C SER A 88 9.58 -5.51 13.55
N THR A 89 9.56 -6.51 12.68
CA THR A 89 10.47 -7.65 12.69
C THR A 89 11.21 -7.70 11.37
N LYS A 90 12.54 -7.63 11.44
CA LYS A 90 13.39 -7.80 10.27
C LYS A 90 13.59 -9.28 9.98
N ILE A 91 13.19 -9.73 8.81
CA ILE A 91 13.35 -11.10 8.35
C ILE A 91 14.21 -11.15 7.09
N THR A 92 14.92 -12.25 6.90
CA THR A 92 15.66 -12.52 5.66
C THR A 92 15.14 -13.81 5.06
N ILE A 93 14.72 -13.76 3.82
CA ILE A 93 14.24 -14.90 3.04
C ILE A 93 15.40 -15.33 2.12
N PRO A 94 15.98 -16.51 2.32
CA PRO A 94 17.04 -17.05 1.48
C PRO A 94 16.51 -17.35 0.06
N ASP A 95 17.43 -17.36 -0.90
CA ASP A 95 17.12 -17.79 -2.26
C ASP A 95 16.68 -19.26 -2.29
N GLY A 96 15.70 -19.57 -3.11
CA GLY A 96 15.12 -20.92 -3.20
C GLY A 96 14.20 -21.32 -2.04
N THR A 97 13.82 -20.39 -1.16
CA THR A 97 12.87 -20.66 -0.06
C THR A 97 11.50 -21.06 -0.64
N ASN A 98 11.01 -22.23 -0.28
CA ASN A 98 9.66 -22.69 -0.59
C ASN A 98 8.65 -22.30 0.50
N VAL A 99 7.35 -22.58 0.27
CA VAL A 99 6.26 -22.26 1.22
C VAL A 99 6.52 -22.87 2.60
N GLU A 100 7.04 -24.09 2.67
CA GLU A 100 7.32 -24.75 3.96
C GLU A 100 8.47 -24.08 4.71
N GLY A 101 9.56 -23.72 4.00
CA GLY A 101 10.70 -22.99 4.56
C GLY A 101 10.29 -21.60 5.03
N LEU A 102 9.50 -20.89 4.24
CA LEU A 102 8.95 -19.60 4.61
C LEU A 102 8.09 -19.69 5.88
N GLY A 103 7.22 -20.70 5.97
CA GLY A 103 6.40 -20.91 7.18
C GLY A 103 7.23 -21.11 8.45
N LYS A 104 8.35 -21.84 8.37
CA LYS A 104 9.29 -21.99 9.51
C LYS A 104 9.88 -20.65 9.92
N ILE A 105 10.39 -19.87 8.96
CA ILE A 105 10.96 -18.54 9.21
C ILE A 105 9.93 -17.63 9.88
N LEU A 106 8.69 -17.57 9.35
CA LEU A 106 7.64 -16.72 9.89
C LEU A 106 7.21 -17.14 11.31
N MET A 107 7.20 -18.46 11.58
CA MET A 107 6.90 -19.00 12.91
C MET A 107 7.99 -18.67 13.93
N GLU A 108 9.27 -18.82 13.57
CA GLU A 108 10.42 -18.47 14.42
C GLU A 108 10.44 -16.98 14.77
N GLN A 109 9.98 -16.13 13.85
CA GLN A 109 9.88 -14.68 14.06
C GLN A 109 8.57 -14.24 14.76
N GLY A 110 7.68 -15.20 15.07
CA GLY A 110 6.42 -14.93 15.75
C GLY A 110 5.38 -14.18 14.90
N LEU A 111 5.56 -14.16 13.56
CA LEU A 111 4.64 -13.54 12.61
C LEU A 111 3.43 -14.44 12.30
N ILE A 112 3.57 -15.74 12.49
CA ILE A 112 2.48 -16.71 12.42
C ILE A 112 2.48 -17.58 13.68
N LYS A 113 1.29 -18.07 14.04
CA LYS A 113 1.08 -18.93 15.23
C LYS A 113 0.68 -20.35 14.87
N ASP A 114 0.08 -20.53 13.69
CA ASP A 114 -0.43 -21.81 13.21
C ASP A 114 0.10 -22.07 11.80
N ILE A 115 0.90 -23.12 11.68
CA ILE A 115 1.51 -23.52 10.41
C ILE A 115 0.48 -24.11 9.42
N TYR A 116 -0.61 -24.70 9.92
CA TYR A 116 -1.64 -25.27 9.05
C TYR A 116 -2.48 -24.15 8.44
N ALA A 117 -2.96 -23.22 9.27
CA ALA A 117 -3.67 -22.04 8.78
C ALA A 117 -2.82 -21.20 7.81
N TYR A 118 -1.51 -21.12 8.05
CA TYR A 118 -0.58 -20.50 7.12
C TYR A 118 -0.51 -21.23 5.77
N LYS A 119 -0.37 -22.58 5.80
CA LYS A 119 -0.30 -23.39 4.56
C LYS A 119 -1.60 -23.28 3.75
N ASP A 120 -2.75 -23.34 4.41
CA ASP A 120 -4.05 -23.17 3.76
C ASP A 120 -4.17 -21.79 3.11
N LEU A 121 -3.67 -20.74 3.78
CA LEU A 121 -3.68 -19.38 3.24
C LEU A 121 -2.69 -19.20 2.08
N ALA A 122 -1.49 -19.77 2.18
CA ALA A 122 -0.49 -19.74 1.11
C ALA A 122 -1.00 -20.46 -0.16
N ASP A 123 -1.70 -21.58 0.03
CA ASP A 123 -2.37 -22.33 -1.03
C ASP A 123 -3.55 -21.54 -1.64
N ASP A 124 -4.35 -20.87 -0.79
CA ASP A 124 -5.45 -20.00 -1.23
C ASP A 124 -4.94 -18.85 -2.09
N MET A 125 -3.85 -18.21 -1.68
CA MET A 125 -3.21 -17.11 -2.40
C MET A 125 -2.39 -17.57 -3.62
N GLN A 126 -2.15 -18.86 -3.80
CA GLN A 126 -1.37 -19.47 -4.89
C GLN A 126 0.05 -18.86 -5.00
N ILE A 127 0.75 -18.78 -3.86
CA ILE A 127 2.07 -18.15 -3.79
C ILE A 127 3.24 -19.13 -3.88
N GLU A 128 3.02 -20.43 -4.11
CA GLU A 128 4.06 -21.48 -4.07
C GLU A 128 5.33 -21.15 -4.84
N ASN A 129 5.20 -20.53 -6.01
CA ASN A 129 6.31 -20.18 -6.90
C ASN A 129 6.55 -18.67 -7.00
N LYS A 130 6.03 -17.90 -6.05
CA LYS A 130 6.09 -16.43 -6.07
C LYS A 130 6.89 -15.83 -4.92
N ILE A 131 7.47 -16.66 -4.05
CA ILE A 131 8.25 -16.18 -2.90
C ILE A 131 9.48 -15.45 -3.41
N VAL A 132 9.63 -14.19 -3.01
CA VAL A 132 10.75 -13.33 -3.40
C VAL A 132 11.80 -13.36 -2.30
N PRO A 133 13.05 -13.80 -2.60
CA PRO A 133 14.13 -13.74 -1.63
C PRO A 133 14.54 -12.29 -1.35
N GLY A 134 15.04 -12.04 -0.13
CA GLY A 134 15.46 -10.70 0.27
C GLY A 134 15.31 -10.44 1.75
N SER A 135 15.62 -9.21 2.16
CA SER A 135 15.43 -8.76 3.54
C SER A 135 14.23 -7.83 3.61
N TYR A 136 13.34 -8.11 4.55
CA TYR A 136 12.07 -7.41 4.74
C TYR A 136 11.97 -6.90 6.16
N ASP A 137 11.39 -5.71 6.31
CA ASP A 137 11.02 -5.15 7.61
C ASP A 137 9.48 -5.18 7.70
N LEU A 138 8.96 -6.09 8.52
CA LEU A 138 7.54 -6.38 8.59
C LEU A 138 6.96 -5.92 9.92
N SER A 139 5.93 -5.08 9.89
CA SER A 139 5.18 -4.73 11.09
C SER A 139 4.45 -5.95 11.66
N LYS A 140 4.45 -6.08 12.99
CA LYS A 140 3.69 -7.12 13.70
C LYS A 140 2.17 -6.91 13.66
N GLU A 141 1.73 -5.76 13.19
CA GLU A 141 0.31 -5.43 13.02
C GLU A 141 -0.27 -5.97 11.71
N LEU A 142 0.61 -6.36 10.76
CA LEU A 142 0.19 -6.95 9.50
C LEU A 142 -0.50 -8.29 9.72
N THR A 143 -1.59 -8.50 9.01
CA THR A 143 -2.22 -9.81 8.89
C THR A 143 -1.29 -10.78 8.16
N VAL A 144 -1.45 -12.08 8.39
CA VAL A 144 -0.65 -13.10 7.68
C VAL A 144 -0.83 -12.97 6.16
N ARG A 145 -2.02 -12.62 5.68
CA ARG A 145 -2.30 -12.39 4.25
C ARG A 145 -1.49 -11.23 3.69
N GLU A 146 -1.38 -10.13 4.41
CA GLU A 146 -0.57 -8.97 4.02
C GLU A 146 0.94 -9.30 4.02
N VAL A 147 1.41 -10.02 5.03
CA VAL A 147 2.78 -10.52 5.08
C VAL A 147 3.08 -11.37 3.84
N LEU A 148 2.22 -12.34 3.51
CA LEU A 148 2.39 -13.19 2.34
C LEU A 148 2.32 -12.40 1.03
N ALA A 149 1.47 -11.40 0.95
CA ALA A 149 1.36 -10.52 -0.22
C ALA A 149 2.67 -9.74 -0.47
N ILE A 150 3.27 -9.19 0.60
CA ILE A 150 4.57 -8.50 0.52
C ILE A 150 5.67 -9.47 0.07
N LEU A 151 5.76 -10.66 0.69
CA LEU A 151 6.81 -11.65 0.43
C LEU A 151 6.68 -12.35 -0.92
N SER A 152 5.52 -12.29 -1.55
CA SER A 152 5.25 -12.86 -2.88
C SER A 152 5.06 -11.81 -3.98
N ASN A 153 5.24 -10.53 -3.65
CA ASN A 153 4.96 -9.40 -4.54
C ASN A 153 3.57 -9.50 -5.20
N THR A 154 2.57 -9.85 -4.39
CA THR A 154 1.18 -10.07 -4.83
C THR A 154 0.32 -8.91 -4.35
N SER A 155 -0.43 -8.27 -5.25
CA SER A 155 -1.41 -7.25 -4.88
C SER A 155 -2.63 -7.87 -4.21
N LEU A 156 -3.11 -7.25 -3.14
CA LEU A 156 -4.39 -7.58 -2.52
C LEU A 156 -5.47 -6.62 -3.03
N GLU A 157 -6.59 -7.19 -3.46
CA GLU A 157 -7.77 -6.45 -3.89
C GLU A 157 -8.97 -6.89 -3.08
N THR A 158 -9.74 -5.95 -2.52
CA THR A 158 -10.93 -6.25 -1.74
C THR A 158 -12.18 -5.89 -2.55
N TYR A 159 -13.08 -6.86 -2.65
CA TYR A 159 -14.36 -6.73 -3.32
C TYR A 159 -15.50 -6.86 -2.31
N SER A 160 -16.46 -5.95 -2.37
CA SER A 160 -17.68 -6.04 -1.56
C SER A 160 -18.81 -6.61 -2.41
N ILE A 161 -19.48 -7.64 -1.91
CA ILE A 161 -20.65 -8.25 -2.53
C ILE A 161 -21.83 -8.21 -1.55
N ASN A 162 -23.01 -7.86 -2.05
CA ASN A 162 -24.24 -7.93 -1.28
C ASN A 162 -25.09 -9.11 -1.79
N ILE A 163 -25.33 -10.10 -0.92
CA ILE A 163 -26.08 -11.31 -1.24
C ILE A 163 -27.50 -11.15 -0.71
N SER A 164 -28.49 -11.29 -1.59
CA SER A 164 -29.91 -11.26 -1.23
C SER A 164 -30.31 -12.55 -0.48
N GLU A 165 -31.32 -12.47 0.37
CA GLU A 165 -31.88 -13.64 1.01
C GLU A 165 -32.43 -14.61 -0.05
N GLY A 166 -32.06 -15.89 0.08
CA GLY A 166 -32.43 -16.95 -0.86
C GLY A 166 -31.71 -16.92 -2.20
N ALA A 167 -30.63 -16.15 -2.36
CA ALA A 167 -29.84 -16.10 -3.58
C ALA A 167 -29.31 -17.51 -3.94
N SER A 168 -29.51 -17.88 -5.20
CA SER A 168 -29.02 -19.16 -5.74
C SER A 168 -27.51 -19.08 -6.07
N PRO A 169 -26.83 -20.25 -6.24
CA PRO A 169 -25.45 -20.26 -6.75
C PRO A 169 -25.27 -19.51 -8.08
N ALA A 170 -26.29 -19.49 -8.92
CA ALA A 170 -26.23 -18.76 -10.19
C ALA A 170 -26.29 -17.24 -9.99
N ASP A 171 -27.10 -16.75 -9.06
CA ASP A 171 -27.19 -15.32 -8.75
C ASP A 171 -25.87 -14.80 -8.19
N VAL A 172 -25.28 -15.54 -7.23
CA VAL A 172 -23.98 -15.19 -6.64
C VAL A 172 -22.87 -15.25 -7.69
N ALA A 173 -22.86 -16.29 -8.53
CA ALA A 173 -21.87 -16.43 -9.59
C ALA A 173 -21.92 -15.27 -10.60
N ASN A 174 -23.11 -14.82 -11.00
CA ASN A 174 -23.27 -13.68 -11.91
C ASN A 174 -22.75 -12.38 -11.27
N THR A 175 -23.09 -12.14 -10.01
CA THR A 175 -22.60 -10.96 -9.28
C THR A 175 -21.07 -10.97 -9.14
N LEU A 176 -20.47 -12.11 -8.82
CA LEU A 176 -19.02 -12.27 -8.74
C LEU A 176 -18.32 -12.07 -10.09
N MET A 177 -18.94 -12.49 -11.18
CA MET A 177 -18.46 -12.25 -12.54
C MET A 177 -18.53 -10.74 -12.90
N GLU A 178 -19.62 -10.07 -12.59
CA GLU A 178 -19.78 -8.63 -12.81
C GLU A 178 -18.74 -7.81 -12.05
N LEU A 179 -18.39 -8.23 -10.84
CA LEU A 179 -17.32 -7.64 -10.04
C LEU A 179 -15.91 -8.00 -10.53
N GLY A 180 -15.77 -8.92 -11.48
CA GLY A 180 -14.48 -9.39 -11.97
C GLY A 180 -13.74 -10.37 -11.05
N VAL A 181 -14.38 -10.83 -9.98
CA VAL A 181 -13.81 -11.77 -8.99
C VAL A 181 -13.62 -13.16 -9.60
N ILE A 182 -14.55 -13.60 -10.45
CA ILE A 182 -14.48 -14.86 -11.17
C ILE A 182 -14.63 -14.64 -12.69
N LYS A 183 -14.09 -15.58 -13.47
CA LYS A 183 -14.16 -15.52 -14.95
C LYS A 183 -15.30 -16.32 -15.53
N SER A 184 -15.73 -17.38 -14.84
CA SER A 184 -16.72 -18.32 -15.32
C SER A 184 -17.77 -18.60 -14.24
N PRO A 185 -19.00 -18.12 -14.41
CA PRO A 185 -20.12 -18.46 -13.52
C PRO A 185 -20.40 -19.95 -13.45
N ASN A 186 -20.24 -20.64 -14.59
CA ASN A 186 -20.48 -22.08 -14.65
C ASN A 186 -19.51 -22.89 -13.79
N ASP A 187 -18.21 -22.51 -13.78
CA ASP A 187 -17.22 -23.18 -12.94
C ASP A 187 -17.49 -22.94 -11.44
N PHE A 188 -17.98 -21.76 -11.09
CA PHE A 188 -18.43 -21.48 -9.73
C PHE A 188 -19.61 -22.35 -9.32
N ILE A 189 -20.62 -22.50 -10.18
CA ILE A 189 -21.79 -23.36 -9.92
C ILE A 189 -21.36 -24.82 -9.77
N ILE A 190 -20.47 -25.31 -10.64
CA ILE A 190 -19.92 -26.69 -10.55
C ILE A 190 -19.17 -26.84 -9.21
N ALA A 191 -18.36 -25.85 -8.80
CA ALA A 191 -17.64 -25.88 -7.54
C ALA A 191 -18.60 -25.88 -6.34
N CYS A 192 -19.70 -25.12 -6.38
CA CYS A 192 -20.76 -25.15 -5.36
C CYS A 192 -21.35 -26.57 -5.23
N ASN A 193 -21.69 -27.19 -6.36
CA ASN A 193 -22.25 -28.54 -6.37
C ASN A 193 -21.26 -29.57 -5.79
N ASN A 194 -19.98 -29.45 -6.13
CA ASN A 194 -18.92 -30.34 -5.61
C ASN A 194 -18.70 -30.17 -4.10
N LEU A 195 -18.91 -28.97 -3.59
CA LEU A 195 -18.79 -28.64 -2.16
C LEU A 195 -20.10 -28.88 -1.39
N GLY A 196 -21.20 -29.20 -2.07
CA GLY A 196 -22.52 -29.35 -1.46
C GLY A 196 -23.13 -28.04 -0.97
N VAL A 197 -22.68 -26.89 -1.48
CA VAL A 197 -23.17 -25.58 -1.10
C VAL A 197 -24.34 -25.17 -2.01
N THR A 198 -25.52 -25.06 -1.43
CA THR A 198 -26.76 -24.69 -2.14
C THR A 198 -27.33 -23.35 -1.69
N SER A 199 -26.85 -22.77 -0.58
CA SER A 199 -27.31 -21.51 0.00
C SER A 199 -26.16 -20.67 0.51
N PHE A 200 -26.36 -19.37 0.49
CA PHE A 200 -25.38 -18.37 0.90
C PHE A 200 -25.95 -17.50 2.02
N ALA A 201 -25.06 -16.94 2.84
CA ALA A 201 -25.45 -16.02 3.89
C ALA A 201 -25.85 -14.68 3.25
N ALA A 202 -27.08 -14.22 3.53
CA ALA A 202 -27.53 -12.91 3.09
C ALA A 202 -26.77 -11.77 3.78
N GLY A 203 -26.61 -10.67 3.08
CA GLY A 203 -25.95 -9.47 3.60
C GLY A 203 -24.69 -9.09 2.83
N SER A 204 -23.92 -8.17 3.40
CA SER A 204 -22.68 -7.67 2.82
C SER A 204 -21.51 -8.56 3.21
N HIS A 205 -20.71 -8.96 2.23
CA HIS A 205 -19.51 -9.78 2.42
C HIS A 205 -18.33 -9.12 1.72
N GLU A 206 -17.14 -9.32 2.28
CA GLU A 206 -15.87 -8.89 1.69
C GLU A 206 -15.09 -10.12 1.19
N ILE A 207 -14.55 -10.01 -0.03
CA ILE A 207 -13.72 -11.01 -0.66
C ILE A 207 -12.36 -10.38 -0.94
N ILE A 208 -11.30 -10.97 -0.38
CA ILE A 208 -9.93 -10.49 -0.60
C ILE A 208 -9.25 -11.42 -1.62
N MET A 209 -8.88 -10.84 -2.76
CA MET A 209 -8.17 -11.54 -3.81
C MET A 209 -6.64 -11.36 -3.67
N PRO A 210 -5.81 -12.32 -4.10
CA PRO A 210 -6.21 -13.59 -4.71
C PRO A 210 -6.78 -14.58 -3.70
N SER A 211 -7.80 -15.33 -4.12
CA SER A 211 -8.40 -16.41 -3.37
C SER A 211 -8.94 -17.49 -4.31
N LYS A 212 -8.87 -18.75 -3.92
CA LYS A 212 -9.45 -19.87 -4.68
C LYS A 212 -10.98 -19.84 -4.62
N VAL A 213 -11.62 -20.17 -5.73
CA VAL A 213 -13.10 -20.22 -5.83
C VAL A 213 -13.71 -21.05 -4.70
N ALA A 214 -13.11 -22.18 -4.35
CA ALA A 214 -13.60 -23.03 -3.25
C ALA A 214 -13.63 -22.31 -1.89
N ASN A 215 -12.64 -21.44 -1.61
CA ASN A 215 -12.58 -20.67 -0.37
C ASN A 215 -13.54 -19.48 -0.40
N ILE A 216 -13.71 -18.85 -1.56
CA ILE A 216 -14.77 -17.83 -1.76
C ILE A 216 -16.13 -18.44 -1.47
N ILE A 217 -16.46 -19.61 -2.04
CA ILE A 217 -17.73 -20.31 -1.79
C ILE A 217 -17.91 -20.57 -0.28
N LYS A 218 -16.88 -21.14 0.38
CA LYS A 218 -16.95 -21.43 1.82
C LYS A 218 -17.14 -20.18 2.68
N SER A 219 -16.54 -19.04 2.31
CA SER A 219 -16.67 -17.80 3.05
C SER A 219 -18.06 -17.17 2.92
N LEU A 220 -18.72 -17.39 1.78
CA LEU A 220 -20.06 -16.85 1.49
C LEU A 220 -21.19 -17.82 1.89
N ALA A 221 -20.89 -19.12 2.08
CA ALA A 221 -21.87 -20.14 2.42
C ALA A 221 -22.50 -19.87 3.78
N GLN A 222 -23.78 -20.20 3.89
CA GLN A 222 -24.51 -20.20 5.16
C GLN A 222 -23.96 -21.34 6.04
N LYS A 223 -23.61 -21.01 7.29
CA LYS A 223 -23.16 -21.99 8.30
C LYS A 223 -24.33 -22.69 8.96
#